data_e49b9cef3f31432bb3284e1ec7bb048a
#
_entry.id   e49b9cef3f31432bb3284e1ec7bb048a
#
_cell.length_a   1.000
_cell.length_b   1.000
_cell.length_c   1.000
_cell.angle_alpha   90.00
_cell.angle_beta   90.00
_cell.angle_gamma   90.00
#
_symmetry.space_group_name_H-M   'P 1'
#
loop_
_entity.id
_entity.type
_entity.pdbx_description
1 polymer ?
#
loop_
_entity_poly.entity_id
_entity_poly.type
_entity_poly.pdbx_seq_one_letter_code
_entity_poly.pdbx_strand_id
1 'polypeptide(L)'
;MSNDIKIKKGLNIKLKGAAEKVTENAIVSNTYTVRPEDFHSITPKLVAKEGTRVKAGETLFYNKDNEAMKFVSPVSGEVTEVERGERRRIMAIKISADKQQTYVEHGSFDTNSDTNDLKSHLLASGCWAFIKQRPYDVVANPNNTPKAIFISGYASAPLAADLDFVLKGKEAELQAAVSALSKLTEGGVHVSTSKGSSSPLANLADATNYSVSGPHPSGNVGTLINKVNPVNKGEVVWTVSAQDLIIIGELLLTGKFNAERTIALAGSSVKKPRYFKTKIGAEVATMVYDNGVDKDRNDRIISGNVLSGKEVKPDGNLD
;
A
#
# COMPACT_ATOMS: atom_id res chain seq x y z
N MET A 1 24.74 -11.72 15.62
CA MET A 1 23.54 -11.78 16.49
C MET A 1 22.45 -12.50 15.71
N SER A 2 21.65 -13.34 16.38
CA SER A 2 20.52 -13.99 15.72
C SER A 2 19.48 -12.95 15.35
N ASN A 3 19.08 -12.91 14.09
CA ASN A 3 18.00 -12.03 13.61
C ASN A 3 16.60 -12.59 13.92
N ASP A 4 16.52 -13.52 14.88
CA ASP A 4 15.26 -14.13 15.32
C ASP A 4 14.58 -13.28 16.40
N ILE A 5 13.36 -12.87 16.12
CA ILE A 5 12.52 -12.09 17.04
C ILE A 5 11.34 -12.96 17.50
N LYS A 6 11.25 -13.24 18.79
CA LYS A 6 10.13 -13.96 19.38
C LYS A 6 9.25 -13.05 20.21
N ILE A 7 8.01 -12.87 19.82
CA ILE A 7 7.00 -12.13 20.57
C ILE A 7 6.26 -13.12 21.49
N LYS A 8 6.33 -12.86 22.79
CA LYS A 8 5.74 -13.74 23.80
C LYS A 8 4.35 -13.31 24.24
N LYS A 9 4.07 -11.99 24.21
CA LYS A 9 2.79 -11.41 24.65
C LYS A 9 1.95 -11.06 23.44
N GLY A 10 0.69 -11.42 23.47
CA GLY A 10 -0.27 -11.15 22.40
C GLY A 10 -1.36 -12.22 22.36
N LEU A 11 -2.22 -12.16 21.34
CA LEU A 11 -3.34 -13.07 21.18
C LEU A 11 -3.59 -13.39 19.71
N ASN A 12 -3.75 -14.66 19.38
CA ASN A 12 -4.24 -15.09 18.07
C ASN A 12 -5.76 -15.26 18.11
N ILE A 13 -6.48 -14.33 17.53
CA ILE A 13 -7.93 -14.38 17.41
C ILE A 13 -8.29 -15.28 16.23
N LYS A 14 -8.93 -16.42 16.52
CA LYS A 14 -9.35 -17.38 15.50
C LYS A 14 -10.70 -16.97 14.93
N LEU A 15 -10.71 -16.47 13.69
CA LEU A 15 -11.91 -16.18 12.92
C LEU A 15 -12.07 -17.22 11.80
N LYS A 16 -13.33 -17.47 11.40
CA LYS A 16 -13.66 -18.36 10.26
C LYS A 16 -13.61 -17.56 8.95
N GLY A 17 -13.35 -18.23 7.83
CA GLY A 17 -13.42 -17.67 6.49
C GLY A 17 -12.08 -17.13 6.00
N ALA A 18 -10.97 -17.79 6.32
CA ALA A 18 -9.69 -17.49 5.71
C ALA A 18 -9.72 -17.72 4.20
N ALA A 19 -9.07 -16.84 3.45
CA ALA A 19 -9.00 -16.93 1.99
C ALA A 19 -8.17 -18.14 1.55
N GLU A 20 -8.69 -18.93 0.62
CA GLU A 20 -7.94 -19.97 -0.06
C GLU A 20 -6.85 -19.34 -0.94
N LYS A 21 -5.68 -19.97 -1.03
CA LYS A 21 -4.54 -19.48 -1.85
C LYS A 21 -4.78 -19.70 -3.36
N VAL A 22 -5.87 -19.13 -3.84
CA VAL A 22 -6.26 -19.09 -5.24
C VAL A 22 -6.49 -17.63 -5.60
N THR A 23 -5.86 -17.18 -6.68
CA THR A 23 -5.99 -15.81 -7.17
C THR A 23 -6.91 -15.78 -8.38
N GLU A 24 -7.90 -14.91 -8.34
CA GLU A 24 -8.76 -14.56 -9.47
C GLU A 24 -8.58 -13.07 -9.81
N ASN A 25 -8.82 -12.72 -11.08
CA ASN A 25 -8.95 -11.32 -11.44
C ASN A 25 -10.31 -10.82 -10.92
N ALA A 26 -10.29 -9.72 -10.18
CA ALA A 26 -11.53 -9.06 -9.81
C ALA A 26 -12.24 -8.57 -11.08
N ILE A 27 -13.57 -8.53 -11.05
CA ILE A 27 -14.32 -7.85 -12.10
C ILE A 27 -13.83 -6.41 -12.17
N VAL A 28 -13.49 -5.96 -13.36
CA VAL A 28 -12.97 -4.60 -13.56
C VAL A 28 -14.01 -3.61 -13.07
N SER A 29 -13.65 -2.84 -12.07
CA SER A 29 -14.51 -1.75 -11.60
C SER A 29 -14.63 -0.69 -12.71
N ASN A 30 -15.83 -0.19 -12.91
CA ASN A 30 -16.05 0.93 -13.82
C ASN A 30 -15.60 2.27 -13.19
N THR A 31 -15.62 2.33 -11.85
CA THR A 31 -15.31 3.54 -11.10
C THR A 31 -14.19 3.28 -10.10
N TYR A 32 -13.22 4.18 -10.07
CA TYR A 32 -12.13 4.20 -9.10
C TYR A 32 -12.17 5.51 -8.34
N THR A 33 -11.89 5.45 -7.05
CA THR A 33 -11.96 6.63 -6.19
C THR A 33 -10.63 6.85 -5.47
N VAL A 34 -10.14 8.08 -5.49
CA VAL A 34 -8.99 8.50 -4.70
C VAL A 34 -9.45 9.50 -3.66
N ARG A 35 -9.15 9.22 -2.39
CA ARG A 35 -9.52 10.07 -1.25
C ARG A 35 -8.28 10.72 -0.67
N PRO A 36 -8.18 12.06 -0.63
CA PRO A 36 -7.05 12.71 0.02
C PRO A 36 -6.91 12.38 1.51
N GLU A 37 -8.00 11.99 2.18
CA GLU A 37 -7.98 11.61 3.60
C GLU A 37 -7.20 10.31 3.88
N ASP A 38 -6.99 9.45 2.88
CA ASP A 38 -6.20 8.23 3.01
C ASP A 38 -4.68 8.54 3.09
N PHE A 39 -4.30 9.79 2.78
CA PHE A 39 -2.94 10.30 2.88
C PHE A 39 -2.84 11.29 4.05
N HIS A 40 -2.35 10.80 5.19
CA HIS A 40 -2.30 11.61 6.39
C HIS A 40 -1.30 12.76 6.31
N SER A 41 -1.66 13.90 6.89
CA SER A 41 -0.83 15.11 7.02
C SER A 41 -0.48 15.78 5.68
N ILE A 42 -1.41 15.77 4.72
CA ILE A 42 -1.29 16.53 3.49
C ILE A 42 -2.41 17.57 3.38
N THR A 43 -2.13 18.66 2.67
CA THR A 43 -3.13 19.67 2.29
C THR A 43 -3.34 19.57 0.78
N PRO A 44 -4.42 18.90 0.30
CA PRO A 44 -4.58 18.62 -1.12
C PRO A 44 -4.94 19.88 -1.93
N LYS A 45 -4.26 20.08 -3.06
CA LYS A 45 -4.61 21.07 -4.08
C LYS A 45 -4.93 20.36 -5.39
N LEU A 46 -6.16 20.49 -5.82
CA LEU A 46 -6.70 19.83 -7.02
C LEU A 46 -5.98 20.28 -8.29
N VAL A 47 -5.67 19.33 -9.15
CA VAL A 47 -5.15 19.53 -10.52
C VAL A 47 -6.20 19.09 -11.54
N ALA A 48 -6.61 17.82 -11.48
CA ALA A 48 -7.59 17.26 -12.40
C ALA A 48 -9.02 17.61 -11.96
N LYS A 49 -9.74 18.36 -12.78
CA LYS A 49 -11.13 18.77 -12.55
C LYS A 49 -12.09 17.76 -13.18
N GLU A 50 -13.38 17.86 -12.83
CA GLU A 50 -14.44 17.11 -13.52
C GLU A 50 -14.38 17.33 -15.04
N GLY A 51 -14.58 16.27 -15.81
CA GLY A 51 -14.44 16.23 -17.26
C GLY A 51 -12.99 16.09 -17.75
N THR A 52 -11.98 16.14 -16.86
CA THR A 52 -10.58 15.94 -17.27
C THR A 52 -10.32 14.47 -17.57
N ARG A 53 -9.75 14.19 -18.74
CA ARG A 53 -9.21 12.86 -19.04
C ARG A 53 -7.81 12.73 -18.48
N VAL A 54 -7.56 11.61 -17.80
CA VAL A 54 -6.28 11.31 -17.14
C VAL A 54 -5.75 9.95 -17.58
N LYS A 55 -4.43 9.79 -17.57
CA LYS A 55 -3.74 8.50 -17.68
C LYS A 55 -3.50 7.91 -16.28
N ALA A 56 -3.27 6.61 -16.19
CA ALA A 56 -2.74 6.03 -14.96
C ALA A 56 -1.38 6.65 -14.64
N GLY A 57 -1.17 7.09 -13.40
CA GLY A 57 0.02 7.85 -13.00
C GLY A 57 -0.07 9.37 -13.24
N GLU A 58 -1.17 9.89 -13.81
CA GLU A 58 -1.34 11.34 -14.00
C GLU A 58 -1.81 12.02 -12.71
N THR A 59 -1.31 13.22 -12.44
CA THR A 59 -1.56 13.95 -11.20
C THR A 59 -3.01 14.37 -11.06
N LEU A 60 -3.67 13.90 -9.98
CA LEU A 60 -5.01 14.33 -9.59
C LEU A 60 -4.95 15.56 -8.68
N PHE A 61 -4.05 15.55 -7.72
CA PHE A 61 -3.79 16.64 -6.78
C PHE A 61 -2.34 16.56 -6.27
N TYR A 62 -1.89 17.61 -5.62
CA TYR A 62 -0.60 17.64 -4.95
C TYR A 62 -0.72 18.20 -3.53
N ASN A 63 0.31 18.00 -2.70
CA ASN A 63 0.36 18.59 -1.38
C ASN A 63 0.73 20.07 -1.48
N LYS A 64 -0.13 20.97 -0.98
CA LYS A 64 0.08 22.43 -1.02
C LYS A 64 1.38 22.85 -0.30
N ASP A 65 1.79 22.11 0.73
CA ASP A 65 3.00 22.40 1.49
C ASP A 65 4.28 21.90 0.81
N ASN A 66 4.15 21.04 -0.22
CA ASN A 66 5.22 20.56 -1.10
C ASN A 66 4.64 20.18 -2.46
N GLU A 67 4.70 21.08 -3.42
CA GLU A 67 4.09 20.90 -4.74
C GLU A 67 4.72 19.78 -5.58
N ALA A 68 5.94 19.35 -5.25
CA ALA A 68 6.58 18.20 -5.89
C ALA A 68 5.90 16.87 -5.51
N MET A 69 5.25 16.80 -4.33
CA MET A 69 4.56 15.62 -3.83
C MET A 69 3.21 15.45 -4.53
N LYS A 70 3.19 14.61 -5.57
CA LYS A 70 2.02 14.34 -6.40
C LYS A 70 1.24 13.13 -5.89
N PHE A 71 -0.08 13.16 -6.12
CA PHE A 71 -1.00 12.05 -5.89
C PHE A 71 -1.71 11.80 -7.21
N VAL A 72 -1.61 10.57 -7.69
CA VAL A 72 -1.88 10.26 -9.09
C VAL A 72 -3.09 9.34 -9.27
N SER A 73 -3.61 9.30 -10.48
CA SER A 73 -4.71 8.40 -10.84
C SER A 73 -4.25 6.96 -10.87
N PRO A 74 -4.99 6.02 -10.26
CA PRO A 74 -4.71 4.58 -10.32
C PRO A 74 -5.05 3.97 -11.70
N VAL A 75 -5.82 4.66 -12.51
CA VAL A 75 -6.32 4.19 -13.81
C VAL A 75 -6.33 5.33 -14.83
N SER A 76 -6.35 4.98 -16.13
CA SER A 76 -6.73 5.97 -17.15
C SER A 76 -8.24 6.03 -17.27
N GLY A 77 -8.75 7.22 -17.55
CA GLY A 77 -10.18 7.46 -17.66
C GLY A 77 -10.56 8.92 -17.58
N GLU A 78 -11.82 9.19 -17.24
CA GLU A 78 -12.34 10.55 -17.07
C GLU A 78 -12.70 10.81 -15.62
N VAL A 79 -12.28 11.93 -15.07
CA VAL A 79 -12.70 12.40 -13.75
C VAL A 79 -14.18 12.80 -13.84
N THR A 80 -15.04 11.96 -13.29
CA THR A 80 -16.51 12.17 -13.38
C THR A 80 -17.06 13.00 -12.25
N GLU A 81 -16.40 12.99 -11.08
CA GLU A 81 -16.87 13.71 -9.91
C GLU A 81 -15.69 14.11 -8.99
N VAL A 82 -15.76 15.33 -8.47
CA VAL A 82 -14.91 15.78 -7.36
C VAL A 82 -15.81 16.11 -6.18
N GLU A 83 -16.00 15.11 -5.33
CA GLU A 83 -16.82 15.24 -4.11
C GLU A 83 -16.19 16.24 -3.14
N ARG A 84 -17.00 17.21 -2.70
CA ARG A 84 -16.56 18.24 -1.76
C ARG A 84 -17.39 18.23 -0.50
N GLY A 85 -16.70 18.28 0.63
CA GLY A 85 -17.29 18.46 1.95
C GLY A 85 -17.31 19.92 2.39
N GLU A 86 -17.42 20.10 3.69
CA GLU A 86 -17.42 21.43 4.31
C GLU A 86 -16.19 22.25 3.90
N ARG A 87 -16.37 23.56 3.77
CA ARG A 87 -15.32 24.51 3.36
C ARG A 87 -14.62 24.13 2.05
N ARG A 88 -15.34 23.45 1.15
CA ARG A 88 -14.84 22.95 -0.15
C ARG A 88 -13.69 21.95 -0.04
N ARG A 89 -13.49 21.27 1.08
CA ARG A 89 -12.52 20.20 1.24
C ARG A 89 -12.78 19.11 0.19
N ILE A 90 -11.74 18.65 -0.49
CA ILE A 90 -11.82 17.52 -1.41
C ILE A 90 -11.98 16.25 -0.58
N MET A 91 -13.10 15.56 -0.74
CA MET A 91 -13.41 14.31 -0.05
C MET A 91 -13.05 13.09 -0.90
N ALA A 92 -13.40 13.13 -2.18
CA ALA A 92 -13.13 12.06 -3.13
C ALA A 92 -12.99 12.60 -4.54
N ILE A 93 -12.19 11.91 -5.36
CA ILE A 93 -12.08 12.13 -6.81
C ILE A 93 -12.44 10.81 -7.45
N LYS A 94 -13.53 10.77 -8.23
CA LYS A 94 -14.02 9.57 -8.91
C LYS A 94 -13.59 9.59 -10.37
N ILE A 95 -13.08 8.47 -10.85
CA ILE A 95 -12.60 8.30 -12.22
C ILE A 95 -13.38 7.14 -12.85
N SER A 96 -14.06 7.43 -13.97
CA SER A 96 -14.62 6.39 -14.83
C SER A 96 -13.50 5.82 -15.69
N ALA A 97 -13.17 4.55 -15.48
CA ALA A 97 -12.00 3.92 -16.06
C ALA A 97 -12.19 3.59 -17.53
N ASP A 98 -11.12 3.78 -18.32
CA ASP A 98 -11.06 3.27 -19.68
C ASP A 98 -10.97 1.75 -19.71
N LYS A 99 -11.58 1.12 -20.72
CA LYS A 99 -11.44 -0.33 -20.94
C LYS A 99 -10.00 -0.72 -21.25
N GLN A 100 -9.29 0.11 -22.02
CA GLN A 100 -7.87 -0.06 -22.33
C GLN A 100 -7.08 1.01 -21.59
N GLN A 101 -6.23 0.59 -20.68
CA GLN A 101 -5.47 1.49 -19.82
C GLN A 101 -4.29 2.11 -20.56
N THR A 102 -4.08 3.41 -20.34
CA THR A 102 -2.92 4.17 -20.79
C THR A 102 -2.18 4.72 -19.58
N TYR A 103 -0.85 4.86 -19.70
CA TYR A 103 0.03 5.22 -18.59
C TYR A 103 0.81 6.49 -18.88
N VAL A 104 1.14 7.23 -17.83
CA VAL A 104 2.19 8.24 -17.91
C VAL A 104 3.53 7.51 -17.94
N GLU A 105 4.41 7.89 -18.87
CA GLU A 105 5.76 7.35 -18.97
C GLU A 105 6.71 8.23 -18.16
N HIS A 106 7.11 7.79 -16.97
CA HIS A 106 8.08 8.48 -16.12
C HIS A 106 9.54 8.14 -16.48
N GLY A 107 9.73 7.11 -17.32
CA GLY A 107 11.03 6.50 -17.59
C GLY A 107 11.49 5.55 -16.46
N SER A 108 12.24 4.53 -16.83
CA SER A 108 12.89 3.67 -15.84
C SER A 108 13.94 4.46 -15.05
N PHE A 109 14.15 4.11 -13.78
CA PHE A 109 15.11 4.82 -12.93
C PHE A 109 16.49 4.18 -13.05
N ASP A 110 17.51 4.97 -13.37
CA ASP A 110 18.89 4.51 -13.31
C ASP A 110 19.33 4.34 -11.84
N THR A 111 19.67 3.11 -11.47
CA THR A 111 20.12 2.79 -10.12
C THR A 111 21.44 3.49 -9.73
N ASN A 112 22.19 4.05 -10.67
CA ASN A 112 23.41 4.84 -10.41
C ASN A 112 23.12 6.31 -10.09
N SER A 113 21.88 6.77 -10.33
CA SER A 113 21.46 8.15 -10.01
C SER A 113 21.56 8.44 -8.52
N ASP A 114 21.65 9.71 -8.19
CA ASP A 114 21.78 10.15 -6.81
C ASP A 114 20.46 10.07 -6.03
N THR A 115 20.55 10.33 -4.72
CA THR A 115 19.40 10.29 -3.80
C THR A 115 18.37 11.37 -4.10
N ASN A 116 18.76 12.53 -4.62
CA ASN A 116 17.85 13.62 -4.93
C ASN A 116 17.04 13.30 -6.20
N ASP A 117 17.70 12.70 -7.19
CA ASP A 117 17.04 12.22 -8.39
C ASP A 117 16.00 11.14 -8.05
N LEU A 118 16.35 10.21 -7.17
CA LEU A 118 15.42 9.19 -6.68
C LEU A 118 14.22 9.82 -5.97
N LYS A 119 14.45 10.76 -5.05
CA LYS A 119 13.37 11.49 -4.37
C LYS A 119 12.47 12.21 -5.36
N SER A 120 13.06 12.92 -6.31
CA SER A 120 12.33 13.67 -7.35
C SER A 120 11.48 12.74 -8.22
N HIS A 121 12.03 11.59 -8.61
CA HIS A 121 11.31 10.58 -9.40
C HIS A 121 10.12 9.99 -8.65
N LEU A 122 10.30 9.60 -7.37
CA LEU A 122 9.22 9.06 -6.53
C LEU A 122 8.14 10.10 -6.21
N LEU A 123 8.52 11.37 -6.00
CA LEU A 123 7.58 12.47 -5.75
C LEU A 123 6.73 12.77 -6.99
N ALA A 124 7.35 12.88 -8.15
CA ALA A 124 6.68 13.21 -9.41
C ALA A 124 5.74 12.10 -9.89
N SER A 125 6.10 10.84 -9.67
CA SER A 125 5.31 9.67 -10.08
C SER A 125 4.17 9.29 -9.13
N GLY A 126 4.07 9.94 -7.96
CA GLY A 126 3.08 9.60 -6.92
C GLY A 126 3.49 8.45 -6.00
N CYS A 127 4.58 7.75 -6.27
CA CYS A 127 5.04 6.63 -5.43
C CYS A 127 5.53 7.07 -4.04
N TRP A 128 5.91 8.33 -3.87
CA TRP A 128 6.27 8.87 -2.55
C TRP A 128 5.15 8.74 -1.52
N ALA A 129 3.88 8.78 -1.94
CA ALA A 129 2.71 8.63 -1.08
C ALA A 129 2.67 7.32 -0.28
N PHE A 130 3.37 6.28 -0.74
CA PHE A 130 3.46 4.97 -0.08
C PHE A 130 4.51 4.92 1.04
N ILE A 131 5.37 5.92 1.15
CA ILE A 131 6.36 6.02 2.22
C ILE A 131 5.71 6.75 3.41
N LYS A 132 5.54 6.04 4.52
CA LYS A 132 4.96 6.59 5.75
C LYS A 132 6.04 6.88 6.76
N GLN A 133 5.87 7.98 7.50
CA GLN A 133 6.80 8.41 8.56
C GLN A 133 6.21 8.15 9.93
N ARG A 134 6.97 7.46 10.77
CA ARG A 134 6.64 7.23 12.18
C ARG A 134 7.39 8.25 13.06
N PRO A 135 6.82 8.61 14.22
CA PRO A 135 5.77 7.89 14.95
C PRO A 135 4.32 8.23 14.58
N TYR A 136 4.06 9.23 13.73
CA TYR A 136 2.71 9.77 13.53
C TYR A 136 1.93 9.10 12.36
N ASP A 137 2.54 8.18 11.63
CA ASP A 137 1.95 7.48 10.47
C ASP A 137 1.41 8.43 9.38
N VAL A 138 2.21 9.44 9.09
CA VAL A 138 1.94 10.43 8.05
C VAL A 138 2.72 10.13 6.78
N VAL A 139 2.36 10.73 5.64
CA VAL A 139 3.21 10.66 4.44
C VAL A 139 4.58 11.25 4.78
N ALA A 140 5.65 10.57 4.40
CA ALA A 140 7.00 10.97 4.76
C ALA A 140 7.36 12.36 4.22
N ASN A 141 7.95 13.18 5.08
CA ASN A 141 8.50 14.46 4.65
C ASN A 141 9.83 14.21 3.89
N PRO A 142 9.91 14.54 2.59
CA PRO A 142 11.12 14.30 1.79
C PRO A 142 12.35 15.06 2.25
N ASN A 143 12.18 16.11 3.07
CA ASN A 143 13.27 16.86 3.65
C ASN A 143 13.86 16.19 4.91
N ASN A 144 13.20 15.18 5.46
CA ASN A 144 13.72 14.40 6.57
C ASN A 144 14.63 13.28 6.07
N THR A 145 15.65 12.94 6.88
CA THR A 145 16.42 11.71 6.71
C THR A 145 15.95 10.72 7.77
N PRO A 146 15.39 9.57 7.40
CA PRO A 146 14.93 8.60 8.38
C PRO A 146 16.12 7.90 9.04
N LYS A 147 16.00 7.61 10.33
CA LYS A 147 16.96 6.79 11.08
C LYS A 147 17.13 5.39 10.47
N ALA A 148 16.05 4.83 9.93
CA ALA A 148 16.02 3.56 9.20
C ALA A 148 14.69 3.43 8.47
N ILE A 149 14.58 2.45 7.55
CA ILE A 149 13.35 2.10 6.85
C ILE A 149 12.93 0.69 7.23
N PHE A 150 11.64 0.50 7.53
CA PHE A 150 11.09 -0.77 8.01
C PHE A 150 9.99 -1.29 7.10
N ILE A 151 10.03 -2.59 6.82
CA ILE A 151 9.09 -3.30 5.98
C ILE A 151 8.62 -4.55 6.73
N SER A 152 7.31 -4.68 6.94
CA SER A 152 6.77 -5.93 7.45
C SER A 152 6.27 -6.80 6.31
N GLY A 153 6.95 -7.93 6.08
CA GLY A 153 6.53 -8.98 5.15
C GLY A 153 5.70 -10.08 5.82
N TYR A 154 5.21 -9.83 7.02
CA TYR A 154 4.42 -10.78 7.80
C TYR A 154 3.20 -10.10 8.40
N ALA A 155 2.01 -10.62 8.13
CA ALA A 155 0.76 -10.15 8.69
C ALA A 155 0.23 -11.13 9.74
N SER A 156 0.09 -10.68 10.99
CA SER A 156 -0.37 -11.51 12.12
C SER A 156 -1.81 -11.20 12.56
N ALA A 157 -2.49 -10.24 11.93
CA ALA A 157 -3.88 -9.92 12.22
C ALA A 157 -4.81 -11.06 11.76
N PRO A 158 -5.99 -11.21 12.40
CA PRO A 158 -6.96 -12.24 12.00
C PRO A 158 -7.38 -12.08 10.54
N LEU A 159 -7.42 -13.20 9.79
CA LEU A 159 -7.79 -13.27 8.37
C LEU A 159 -6.97 -12.38 7.44
N ALA A 160 -5.83 -11.87 7.88
CA ALA A 160 -4.94 -11.09 7.04
C ALA A 160 -4.46 -11.90 5.82
N ALA A 161 -4.17 -11.20 4.73
CA ALA A 161 -3.60 -11.81 3.55
C ALA A 161 -2.25 -12.48 3.86
N ASP A 162 -2.01 -13.64 3.27
CA ASP A 162 -0.72 -14.32 3.32
C ASP A 162 0.24 -13.62 2.36
N LEU A 163 1.19 -12.87 2.92
CA LEU A 163 2.14 -12.10 2.13
C LEU A 163 3.13 -12.98 1.35
N ASP A 164 3.47 -14.18 1.85
CA ASP A 164 4.29 -15.12 1.08
C ASP A 164 3.61 -15.53 -0.23
N PHE A 165 2.28 -15.69 -0.19
CA PHE A 165 1.48 -15.99 -1.37
C PHE A 165 1.34 -14.78 -2.31
N VAL A 166 1.07 -13.61 -1.74
CA VAL A 166 0.84 -12.36 -2.51
C VAL A 166 2.09 -11.89 -3.25
N LEU A 167 3.27 -12.04 -2.62
CA LEU A 167 4.53 -11.53 -3.16
C LEU A 167 5.25 -12.51 -4.08
N LYS A 168 4.74 -13.72 -4.25
CA LYS A 168 5.35 -14.75 -5.10
C LYS A 168 5.47 -14.27 -6.55
N GLY A 169 6.67 -14.38 -7.13
CA GLY A 169 6.95 -13.97 -8.50
C GLY A 169 7.16 -12.46 -8.67
N LYS A 170 7.42 -11.74 -7.57
CA LYS A 170 7.67 -10.29 -7.54
C LYS A 170 9.09 -9.94 -7.07
N GLU A 171 10.02 -10.88 -7.23
CA GLU A 171 11.41 -10.76 -6.74
C GLU A 171 12.13 -9.54 -7.32
N ALA A 172 11.95 -9.27 -8.62
CA ALA A 172 12.61 -8.17 -9.31
C ALA A 172 12.12 -6.80 -8.82
N GLU A 173 10.80 -6.64 -8.71
CA GLU A 173 10.18 -5.39 -8.23
C GLU A 173 10.55 -5.13 -6.77
N LEU A 174 10.50 -6.16 -5.92
CA LEU A 174 10.86 -6.06 -4.51
C LEU A 174 12.34 -5.68 -4.34
N GLN A 175 13.25 -6.29 -5.10
CA GLN A 175 14.67 -5.98 -5.06
C GLN A 175 14.94 -4.55 -5.53
N ALA A 176 14.34 -4.12 -6.65
CA ALA A 176 14.51 -2.77 -7.17
C ALA A 176 14.06 -1.72 -6.15
N ALA A 177 12.89 -1.93 -5.52
CA ALA A 177 12.36 -1.02 -4.51
C ALA A 177 13.26 -0.96 -3.28
N VAL A 178 13.71 -2.11 -2.75
CA VAL A 178 14.56 -2.15 -1.55
C VAL A 178 15.93 -1.52 -1.81
N SER A 179 16.56 -1.81 -2.94
CA SER A 179 17.84 -1.20 -3.33
C SER A 179 17.72 0.33 -3.48
N ALA A 180 16.61 0.83 -4.03
CA ALA A 180 16.35 2.25 -4.10
C ALA A 180 16.12 2.88 -2.72
N LEU A 181 15.29 2.25 -1.88
CA LEU A 181 15.00 2.76 -0.53
C LEU A 181 16.23 2.76 0.36
N SER A 182 17.17 1.83 0.19
CA SER A 182 18.41 1.79 0.97
C SER A 182 19.25 3.05 0.80
N LYS A 183 19.16 3.74 -0.34
CA LYS A 183 19.83 5.02 -0.60
C LYS A 183 19.23 6.20 0.18
N LEU A 184 18.03 6.06 0.72
CA LEU A 184 17.33 7.15 1.43
C LEU A 184 17.65 7.21 2.93
N THR A 185 18.45 6.28 3.44
CA THR A 185 18.80 6.19 4.86
C THR A 185 20.20 5.61 5.07
N GLU A 186 20.90 6.08 6.08
CA GLU A 186 22.17 5.50 6.51
C GLU A 186 21.99 4.30 7.46
N GLY A 187 20.83 4.19 8.11
CA GLY A 187 20.54 3.13 9.08
C GLY A 187 20.04 1.82 8.48
N GLY A 188 19.93 1.73 7.16
CA GLY A 188 19.57 0.53 6.42
C GLY A 188 18.07 0.26 6.33
N VAL A 189 17.74 -0.73 5.52
CA VAL A 189 16.38 -1.26 5.36
C VAL A 189 16.24 -2.54 6.18
N HIS A 190 15.24 -2.58 7.05
CA HIS A 190 14.94 -3.71 7.93
C HIS A 190 13.64 -4.38 7.49
N VAL A 191 13.72 -5.65 7.17
CA VAL A 191 12.59 -6.45 6.69
C VAL A 191 12.27 -7.54 7.70
N SER A 192 11.00 -7.77 7.99
CA SER A 192 10.59 -8.94 8.77
C SER A 192 9.78 -9.93 7.94
N THR A 193 10.04 -11.21 8.14
CA THR A 193 9.24 -12.31 7.59
C THR A 193 8.81 -13.25 8.71
N SER A 194 7.78 -14.07 8.50
CA SER A 194 7.42 -15.08 9.49
C SER A 194 8.50 -16.15 9.56
N LYS A 195 8.64 -16.79 10.72
CA LYS A 195 9.58 -17.90 10.88
C LYS A 195 9.22 -19.04 9.92
N GLY A 196 10.18 -19.43 9.08
CA GLY A 196 9.98 -20.44 8.05
C GLY A 196 9.26 -19.95 6.80
N SER A 197 9.15 -18.64 6.62
CA SER A 197 8.57 -18.01 5.42
C SER A 197 9.37 -18.37 4.15
N SER A 198 8.64 -18.54 3.06
CA SER A 198 9.18 -18.65 1.70
C SER A 198 9.08 -17.34 0.92
N SER A 199 8.83 -16.23 1.61
CA SER A 199 8.69 -14.91 0.98
C SER A 199 9.94 -14.50 0.23
N PRO A 200 9.81 -13.90 -0.96
CA PRO A 200 10.93 -13.26 -1.65
C PRO A 200 11.65 -12.22 -0.79
N LEU A 201 10.94 -11.58 0.15
CA LEU A 201 11.51 -10.59 1.07
C LEU A 201 12.62 -11.14 1.98
N ALA A 202 12.68 -12.46 2.18
CA ALA A 202 13.65 -13.08 3.09
C ALA A 202 15.11 -12.98 2.57
N ASN A 203 15.29 -12.83 1.26
CA ASN A 203 16.59 -12.95 0.62
C ASN A 203 16.98 -11.72 -0.22
N LEU A 204 16.37 -10.57 0.03
CA LEU A 204 16.70 -9.34 -0.70
C LEU A 204 18.09 -8.82 -0.30
N ALA A 205 18.87 -8.40 -1.30
CA ALA A 205 20.06 -7.60 -1.06
C ALA A 205 19.68 -6.22 -0.51
N ASP A 206 20.64 -5.53 0.09
CA ASP A 206 20.47 -4.17 0.67
C ASP A 206 19.46 -4.09 1.82
N ALA A 207 19.05 -5.22 2.38
CA ALA A 207 18.16 -5.30 3.53
C ALA A 207 18.66 -6.28 4.60
N THR A 208 18.36 -5.96 5.86
CA THR A 208 18.53 -6.89 6.97
C THR A 208 17.21 -7.58 7.25
N ASN A 209 17.15 -8.90 7.06
CA ASN A 209 15.95 -9.68 7.35
C ASN A 209 15.93 -10.18 8.79
N TYR A 210 14.73 -10.15 9.40
CA TYR A 210 14.41 -10.64 10.73
C TYR A 210 13.33 -11.72 10.63
N SER A 211 13.63 -12.89 11.17
CA SER A 211 12.66 -13.99 11.32
C SER A 211 11.80 -13.74 12.57
N VAL A 212 10.51 -13.50 12.37
CA VAL A 212 9.59 -13.14 13.45
C VAL A 212 8.63 -14.27 13.76
N SER A 213 8.40 -14.52 15.05
CA SER A 213 7.43 -15.52 15.51
C SER A 213 6.64 -15.04 16.73
N GLY A 214 5.45 -15.60 16.91
CA GLY A 214 4.60 -15.31 18.06
C GLY A 214 3.20 -14.84 17.66
N PRO A 215 2.34 -14.58 18.67
CA PRO A 215 0.98 -14.11 18.43
C PRO A 215 0.93 -12.67 17.92
N HIS A 216 -0.24 -12.25 17.39
CA HIS A 216 -0.48 -10.82 17.11
C HIS A 216 -0.18 -9.99 18.38
N PRO A 217 0.54 -8.85 18.28
CA PRO A 217 0.87 -8.06 17.10
C PRO A 217 2.27 -8.32 16.48
N SER A 218 2.77 -9.55 16.49
CA SER A 218 4.13 -9.88 16.01
C SER A 218 4.40 -9.41 14.56
N GLY A 219 3.38 -9.39 13.69
CA GLY A 219 3.49 -8.94 12.30
C GLY A 219 3.34 -7.42 12.11
N ASN A 220 3.09 -6.65 13.16
CA ASN A 220 2.97 -5.20 12.99
C ASN A 220 4.35 -4.57 12.84
N VAL A 221 4.50 -3.66 11.88
CA VAL A 221 5.77 -2.96 11.64
C VAL A 221 6.25 -2.18 12.87
N GLY A 222 5.35 -1.63 13.68
CA GLY A 222 5.69 -0.97 14.95
C GLY A 222 6.34 -1.92 15.98
N THR A 223 5.97 -3.22 15.95
CA THR A 223 6.63 -4.24 16.77
C THR A 223 8.07 -4.48 16.30
N LEU A 224 8.28 -4.54 14.98
CA LEU A 224 9.62 -4.66 14.40
C LEU A 224 10.48 -3.45 14.77
N ILE A 225 9.97 -2.23 14.58
CA ILE A 225 10.66 -0.98 14.93
C ILE A 225 11.10 -1.01 16.39
N ASN A 226 10.18 -1.34 17.30
CA ASN A 226 10.47 -1.39 18.73
C ASN A 226 11.57 -2.41 19.09
N LYS A 227 11.67 -3.52 18.37
CA LYS A 227 12.63 -4.59 18.65
C LYS A 227 14.01 -4.36 18.03
N VAL A 228 14.05 -3.67 16.89
CA VAL A 228 15.29 -3.51 16.11
C VAL A 228 15.94 -2.16 16.36
N ASN A 229 15.20 -1.09 16.18
CA ASN A 229 15.72 0.27 16.31
C ASN A 229 14.61 1.25 16.73
N PRO A 230 14.27 1.32 18.02
CA PRO A 230 13.17 2.13 18.53
C PRO A 230 13.33 3.61 18.20
N VAL A 231 12.20 4.27 17.96
CA VAL A 231 12.13 5.72 17.70
C VAL A 231 12.19 6.47 19.01
N ASN A 232 13.18 7.33 19.17
CA ASN A 232 13.34 8.22 20.32
C ASN A 232 12.81 9.64 20.00
N LYS A 233 12.79 10.52 21.00
CA LYS A 233 12.36 11.91 20.83
C LYS A 233 13.21 12.59 19.76
N GLY A 234 12.56 13.18 18.76
CA GLY A 234 13.20 13.89 17.66
C GLY A 234 13.65 13.00 16.50
N GLU A 235 13.59 11.68 16.63
CA GLU A 235 13.90 10.75 15.55
C GLU A 235 12.66 10.42 14.70
N VAL A 236 12.90 10.07 13.45
CA VAL A 236 11.88 9.52 12.55
C VAL A 236 12.40 8.26 11.88
N VAL A 237 11.52 7.32 11.64
CA VAL A 237 11.76 6.16 10.76
C VAL A 237 10.68 6.12 9.69
N TRP A 238 11.01 5.53 8.55
CA TRP A 238 10.02 5.34 7.49
C TRP A 238 9.55 3.89 7.43
N THR A 239 8.35 3.72 6.93
CA THR A 239 7.76 2.39 6.70
C THR A 239 7.14 2.35 5.32
N VAL A 240 7.26 1.19 4.66
CA VAL A 240 6.59 0.91 3.39
C VAL A 240 5.90 -0.45 3.51
N SER A 241 4.69 -0.59 3.00
CA SER A 241 4.03 -1.89 2.99
C SER A 241 4.65 -2.82 1.95
N ALA A 242 4.55 -4.13 2.18
CA ALA A 242 5.13 -5.10 1.26
C ALA A 242 4.54 -5.04 -0.16
N GLN A 243 3.27 -4.69 -0.31
CA GLN A 243 2.66 -4.53 -1.63
C GLN A 243 2.99 -3.18 -2.28
N ASP A 244 3.20 -2.13 -1.49
CA ASP A 244 3.64 -0.83 -2.02
C ASP A 244 5.04 -0.90 -2.62
N LEU A 245 5.90 -1.78 -2.10
CA LEU A 245 7.20 -2.07 -2.71
C LEU A 245 7.06 -2.57 -4.14
N ILE A 246 6.04 -3.38 -4.44
CA ILE A 246 5.81 -3.87 -5.81
C ILE A 246 5.53 -2.68 -6.74
N ILE A 247 4.67 -1.75 -6.33
CA ILE A 247 4.31 -0.57 -7.12
C ILE A 247 5.54 0.33 -7.34
N ILE A 248 6.32 0.56 -6.27
CA ILE A 248 7.57 1.34 -6.35
C ILE A 248 8.57 0.65 -7.28
N GLY A 249 8.77 -0.66 -7.11
CA GLY A 249 9.72 -1.42 -7.93
C GLY A 249 9.32 -1.48 -9.39
N GLU A 250 8.04 -1.69 -9.70
CA GLU A 250 7.52 -1.68 -11.06
C GLU A 250 7.73 -0.32 -11.72
N LEU A 251 7.47 0.79 -11.01
CA LEU A 251 7.79 2.13 -11.48
C LEU A 251 9.28 2.26 -11.82
N LEU A 252 10.17 1.87 -10.92
CA LEU A 252 11.62 2.02 -11.13
C LEU A 252 12.11 1.20 -12.33
N LEU A 253 11.55 0.01 -12.55
CA LEU A 253 11.92 -0.88 -13.64
C LEU A 253 11.31 -0.48 -14.99
N THR A 254 10.05 -0.03 -14.99
CA THR A 254 9.27 0.18 -16.22
C THR A 254 8.96 1.62 -16.53
N GLY A 255 9.11 2.52 -15.56
CA GLY A 255 8.69 3.92 -15.67
C GLY A 255 7.17 4.12 -15.58
N LYS A 256 6.39 3.10 -15.22
CA LYS A 256 4.92 3.15 -15.17
C LYS A 256 4.40 3.01 -13.75
N PHE A 257 3.48 3.88 -13.37
CA PHE A 257 2.74 3.72 -12.12
C PHE A 257 1.60 2.70 -12.32
N ASN A 258 1.76 1.51 -11.78
CA ASN A 258 0.73 0.48 -11.80
C ASN A 258 0.15 0.26 -10.40
N ALA A 259 -1.08 0.66 -10.18
CA ALA A 259 -1.77 0.58 -8.89
C ALA A 259 -2.33 -0.83 -8.56
N GLU A 260 -1.84 -1.88 -9.21
CA GLU A 260 -2.32 -3.26 -8.97
C GLU A 260 -2.06 -3.70 -7.53
N ARG A 261 -3.05 -4.34 -6.94
CA ARG A 261 -2.97 -4.99 -5.62
C ARG A 261 -3.59 -6.37 -5.65
N THR A 262 -3.05 -7.26 -4.85
CA THR A 262 -3.68 -8.56 -4.54
C THR A 262 -4.26 -8.51 -3.15
N ILE A 263 -5.57 -8.64 -3.04
CA ILE A 263 -6.30 -8.60 -1.77
C ILE A 263 -6.91 -9.94 -1.44
N ALA A 264 -7.08 -10.24 -0.16
CA ALA A 264 -7.80 -11.41 0.34
C ALA A 264 -9.24 -11.00 0.70
N LEU A 265 -10.22 -11.50 -0.03
CA LEU A 265 -11.61 -11.44 0.41
C LEU A 265 -11.83 -12.57 1.39
N ALA A 266 -12.02 -12.24 2.66
CA ALA A 266 -12.09 -13.19 3.77
C ALA A 266 -13.23 -12.82 4.73
N GLY A 267 -13.71 -13.78 5.48
CA GLY A 267 -14.78 -13.58 6.45
C GLY A 267 -15.82 -14.69 6.42
N SER A 268 -16.53 -14.86 7.52
CA SER A 268 -17.51 -15.94 7.69
C SER A 268 -18.75 -15.80 6.78
N SER A 269 -19.00 -14.60 6.26
CA SER A 269 -20.11 -14.31 5.35
C SER A 269 -19.77 -14.55 3.87
N VAL A 270 -18.51 -14.73 3.55
CA VAL A 270 -18.03 -14.96 2.18
C VAL A 270 -18.18 -16.44 1.83
N LYS A 271 -18.95 -16.77 0.79
CA LYS A 271 -19.13 -18.16 0.36
C LYS A 271 -17.87 -18.77 -0.26
N LYS A 272 -17.08 -17.95 -0.96
CA LYS A 272 -15.85 -18.36 -1.64
C LYS A 272 -14.70 -17.44 -1.28
N PRO A 273 -14.13 -17.53 -0.05
CA PRO A 273 -13.00 -16.69 0.36
C PRO A 273 -11.76 -17.04 -0.49
N ARG A 274 -11.17 -16.02 -1.14
CA ARG A 274 -9.99 -16.16 -2.01
C ARG A 274 -9.29 -14.84 -2.25
N TYR A 275 -8.25 -14.85 -3.05
CA TYR A 275 -7.51 -13.66 -3.43
C TYR A 275 -7.98 -13.10 -4.76
N PHE A 276 -7.98 -11.77 -4.87
CA PHE A 276 -8.33 -11.05 -6.08
C PHE A 276 -7.24 -10.07 -6.47
N LYS A 277 -6.89 -10.05 -7.76
CA LYS A 277 -6.12 -8.96 -8.35
C LYS A 277 -7.07 -7.83 -8.71
N THR A 278 -6.76 -6.65 -8.20
CA THR A 278 -7.54 -5.43 -8.40
C THR A 278 -6.61 -4.23 -8.42
N LYS A 279 -7.13 -3.02 -8.42
CA LYS A 279 -6.35 -1.78 -8.30
C LYS A 279 -6.82 -0.95 -7.11
N ILE A 280 -5.93 -0.12 -6.57
CA ILE A 280 -6.25 0.87 -5.54
C ILE A 280 -7.42 1.72 -6.02
N GLY A 281 -8.37 2.01 -5.14
CA GLY A 281 -9.54 2.81 -5.44
C GLY A 281 -10.69 2.07 -6.11
N ALA A 282 -10.56 0.77 -6.41
CA ALA A 282 -11.63 -0.03 -7.00
C ALA A 282 -12.85 -0.12 -6.08
N GLU A 283 -14.05 -0.06 -6.64
CA GLU A 283 -15.29 -0.28 -5.93
C GLU A 283 -15.40 -1.72 -5.41
N VAL A 284 -15.77 -1.88 -4.13
CA VAL A 284 -15.78 -3.20 -3.48
C VAL A 284 -17.05 -4.00 -3.72
N ALA A 285 -18.17 -3.35 -4.05
CA ALA A 285 -19.49 -3.97 -4.12
C ALA A 285 -19.53 -5.21 -5.00
N THR A 286 -19.08 -5.09 -6.24
CA THR A 286 -19.08 -6.18 -7.22
C THR A 286 -18.28 -7.38 -6.72
N MET A 287 -17.07 -7.13 -6.23
CA MET A 287 -16.20 -8.19 -5.72
C MET A 287 -16.81 -8.90 -4.52
N VAL A 288 -17.39 -8.15 -3.58
CA VAL A 288 -17.98 -8.72 -2.35
C VAL A 288 -19.25 -9.51 -2.65
N TYR A 289 -20.18 -8.94 -3.41
CA TYR A 289 -21.49 -9.56 -3.63
C TYR A 289 -21.47 -10.68 -4.63
N ASP A 290 -20.65 -10.61 -5.68
CA ASP A 290 -20.52 -11.70 -6.65
C ASP A 290 -19.84 -12.95 -6.04
N ASN A 291 -19.11 -12.77 -4.93
CA ASN A 291 -18.53 -13.86 -4.15
C ASN A 291 -19.44 -14.36 -3.03
N GLY A 292 -20.71 -14.02 -3.10
CA GLY A 292 -21.79 -14.63 -2.35
C GLY A 292 -22.00 -14.08 -0.94
N VAL A 293 -21.59 -12.84 -0.70
CA VAL A 293 -22.06 -12.11 0.48
C VAL A 293 -23.48 -11.66 0.20
N ASP A 294 -24.39 -11.97 1.11
CA ASP A 294 -25.79 -11.63 0.99
C ASP A 294 -25.99 -10.12 1.25
N LYS A 295 -26.62 -9.43 0.28
CA LYS A 295 -26.88 -7.98 0.38
C LYS A 295 -27.88 -7.61 1.47
N ASP A 296 -28.77 -8.56 1.81
CA ASP A 296 -29.82 -8.33 2.81
C ASP A 296 -29.33 -8.57 4.23
N ARG A 297 -28.10 -9.07 4.39
CA ARG A 297 -27.45 -9.19 5.70
C ARG A 297 -26.77 -7.89 6.09
N ASN A 298 -26.87 -7.57 7.39
CA ASN A 298 -26.15 -6.44 7.97
C ASN A 298 -24.69 -6.80 8.28
N ASP A 299 -23.94 -7.21 7.24
CA ASP A 299 -22.52 -7.53 7.36
C ASP A 299 -21.68 -6.27 7.24
N ARG A 300 -20.65 -6.14 8.09
CA ARG A 300 -19.68 -5.06 8.02
C ARG A 300 -18.58 -5.43 7.03
N ILE A 301 -18.41 -4.61 5.99
CA ILE A 301 -17.28 -4.72 5.05
C ILE A 301 -16.14 -3.87 5.60
N ILE A 302 -14.94 -4.45 5.67
CA ILE A 302 -13.75 -3.81 6.24
C ILE A 302 -12.62 -3.86 5.21
N SER A 303 -12.10 -2.70 4.80
CA SER A 303 -10.81 -2.62 4.11
C SER A 303 -9.69 -2.72 5.15
N GLY A 304 -8.75 -3.67 4.94
CA GLY A 304 -7.72 -4.00 5.92
C GLY A 304 -8.09 -5.21 6.77
N ASN A 305 -8.01 -5.10 8.08
CA ASN A 305 -8.30 -6.20 9.02
C ASN A 305 -9.27 -5.78 10.12
N VAL A 306 -9.85 -6.74 10.82
CA VAL A 306 -10.89 -6.51 11.83
C VAL A 306 -10.44 -5.72 13.07
N LEU A 307 -9.14 -5.52 13.28
CA LEU A 307 -8.59 -4.83 14.45
C LEU A 307 -8.30 -3.34 14.17
N SER A 308 -7.87 -3.02 12.97
CA SER A 308 -7.41 -1.68 12.60
C SER A 308 -7.89 -1.21 11.23
N GLY A 309 -8.66 -2.03 10.51
CA GLY A 309 -9.20 -1.66 9.20
C GLY A 309 -10.34 -0.66 9.29
N LYS A 310 -10.64 -0.04 8.16
CA LYS A 310 -11.70 0.95 8.00
C LYS A 310 -12.98 0.27 7.50
N GLU A 311 -14.12 0.61 8.09
CA GLU A 311 -15.41 0.17 7.56
C GLU A 311 -15.66 0.84 6.21
N VAL A 312 -16.03 0.04 5.23
CA VAL A 312 -16.34 0.49 3.87
C VAL A 312 -17.80 0.21 3.59
N LYS A 313 -18.53 1.22 3.12
CA LYS A 313 -19.91 1.02 2.66
C LYS A 313 -19.93 0.10 1.43
N PRO A 314 -21.06 -0.54 1.13
CA PRO A 314 -21.19 -1.38 -0.06
C PRO A 314 -20.75 -0.71 -1.37
N ASP A 315 -21.02 0.57 -1.52
CA ASP A 315 -20.62 1.43 -2.65
C ASP A 315 -19.25 2.11 -2.43
N GLY A 316 -18.52 1.69 -1.40
CA GLY A 316 -17.20 2.22 -1.09
C GLY A 316 -16.08 1.60 -1.92
N ASN A 317 -14.88 2.09 -1.72
CA ASN A 317 -13.71 1.76 -2.51
C ASN A 317 -12.58 1.23 -1.64
N LEU A 318 -11.69 0.45 -2.25
CA LEU A 318 -10.44 -0.01 -1.63
C LEU A 318 -9.46 1.16 -1.48
N ASP A 319 -8.86 1.29 -0.31
CA ASP A 319 -7.78 2.21 0.03
C ASP A 319 -6.39 1.60 -0.19
#